data_b384804fe67d8cd5868f95343d5eac38
#
_entry.id   b384804fe67d8cd5868f95343d5eac38
#
_cell.length_a   1.000
_cell.length_b   1.000
_cell.length_c   1.000
_cell.angle_alpha   90.00
_cell.angle_beta   90.00
_cell.angle_gamma   90.00
#
_symmetry.space_group_name_H-M   'P 1'
#
loop_
_entity.id
_entity.type
_entity.pdbx_description
1 polymer ?
#
loop_
_entity_poly.entity_id
_entity_poly.type
_entity_poly.pdbx_seq_one_letter_code
_entity_poly.pdbx_strand_id
1 'polypeptide(L)'
;MKFGILTIVTLLFCFDSYSCSKHFEELIELEKQFPDMDVNYNSSHRGWRQYLSRSLHKTRKLVLTYDDGPHPENTPRLLNILKKYKVKATFFTMGSLIKKYPHITKRIVDEGHILAGHDWVHTNSNSESERVFATGLKNTVLEVKGHYSKRENYYRFPYGAYGKGSGGYHHLNTMKDVSQELFGENCINFAFWDIDTSDWVSNMTSDNIVQTLMANIEGGTAYRFKKISGGYTKEPYRIRTPLSGGVVLMHDIHKRTVDATEKFLEKIKGSNIEIVPLDSVKEFEFGNANCELLSK
;
A
#
# COMPACT_ATOMS: atom_id res chain seq x y z
N MET A 1 6.98 -47.52 -51.79
CA MET A 1 6.05 -46.43 -51.43
C MET A 1 6.13 -46.23 -49.93
N LYS A 2 6.86 -45.21 -49.50
CA LYS A 2 6.97 -44.85 -48.08
C LYS A 2 6.10 -43.61 -47.86
N PHE A 3 5.05 -43.77 -47.10
CA PHE A 3 4.23 -42.64 -46.65
C PHE A 3 4.97 -41.96 -45.49
N GLY A 4 5.41 -40.75 -45.69
CA GLY A 4 5.93 -39.88 -44.67
C GLY A 4 4.79 -39.35 -43.84
N ILE A 5 4.85 -39.61 -42.54
CA ILE A 5 3.96 -39.00 -41.55
C ILE A 5 4.43 -37.58 -41.34
N LEU A 6 3.65 -36.65 -41.85
CA LEU A 6 3.81 -35.20 -41.56
C LEU A 6 3.32 -34.96 -40.13
N THR A 7 4.24 -34.90 -39.21
CA THR A 7 3.92 -34.48 -37.83
C THR A 7 3.63 -32.98 -37.82
N ILE A 8 2.35 -32.64 -37.81
CA ILE A 8 1.90 -31.30 -37.54
C ILE A 8 2.24 -30.99 -36.10
N VAL A 9 3.32 -30.27 -35.88
CA VAL A 9 3.58 -29.60 -34.61
C VAL A 9 2.55 -28.46 -34.53
N THR A 10 1.37 -28.79 -34.00
CA THR A 10 0.42 -27.79 -33.60
C THR A 10 1.04 -27.06 -32.43
N LEU A 11 1.50 -25.86 -32.68
CA LEU A 11 1.85 -24.94 -31.62
C LEU A 11 0.63 -24.76 -30.75
N LEU A 12 0.67 -25.41 -29.63
CA LEU A 12 -0.19 -25.16 -28.49
C LEU A 12 0.08 -23.76 -27.96
N PHE A 13 -0.44 -22.81 -28.68
CA PHE A 13 -0.66 -21.52 -28.11
C PHE A 13 -2.07 -21.50 -27.55
N CYS A 14 -2.13 -21.22 -26.33
CA CYS A 14 -3.34 -20.98 -25.64
C CYS A 14 -4.22 -22.05 -25.31
N PHE A 15 -3.82 -22.85 -24.68
CA PHE A 15 -4.36 -23.62 -24.15
C PHE A 15 -4.65 -23.71 -23.00
N ASP A 16 -5.13 -23.23 -22.26
CA ASP A 16 -5.99 -23.32 -21.13
C ASP A 16 -6.38 -21.94 -20.63
N SER A 17 -7.48 -21.44 -21.14
CA SER A 17 -8.27 -20.46 -20.43
C SER A 17 -8.48 -20.84 -18.95
N TYR A 18 -8.46 -22.13 -18.65
CA TYR A 18 -8.49 -22.67 -17.30
C TYR A 18 -7.17 -22.48 -16.53
N SER A 19 -6.02 -22.67 -17.16
CA SER A 19 -4.70 -22.41 -16.56
C SER A 19 -4.45 -20.91 -16.40
N CYS A 20 -4.85 -20.09 -17.35
CA CYS A 20 -4.78 -18.66 -17.22
C CYS A 20 -5.74 -18.11 -16.16
N SER A 21 -6.94 -18.68 -16.03
CA SER A 21 -7.90 -18.26 -15.00
C SER A 21 -7.40 -18.67 -13.61
N LYS A 22 -6.87 -19.86 -13.46
CA LYS A 22 -6.30 -20.33 -12.20
C LYS A 22 -5.09 -19.51 -11.76
N HIS A 23 -4.18 -19.19 -12.67
CA HIS A 23 -3.06 -18.31 -12.37
C HIS A 23 -3.50 -16.89 -12.06
N PHE A 24 -4.56 -16.42 -12.68
CA PHE A 24 -5.15 -15.12 -12.39
C PHE A 24 -5.87 -15.11 -11.03
N GLU A 25 -6.54 -16.21 -10.67
CA GLU A 25 -7.14 -16.39 -9.35
C GLU A 25 -6.07 -16.50 -8.26
N GLU A 26 -4.98 -17.22 -8.51
CA GLU A 26 -3.82 -17.28 -7.62
C GLU A 26 -3.18 -15.90 -7.42
N LEU A 27 -3.09 -15.09 -8.47
CA LEU A 27 -2.62 -13.71 -8.38
C LEU A 27 -3.60 -12.81 -7.61
N ILE A 28 -4.90 -13.01 -7.77
CA ILE A 28 -5.93 -12.29 -7.01
C ILE A 28 -5.85 -12.66 -5.53
N GLU A 29 -5.64 -13.94 -5.21
CA GLU A 29 -5.44 -14.37 -3.83
C GLU A 29 -4.14 -13.79 -3.23
N LEU A 30 -3.06 -13.77 -3.99
CA LEU A 30 -1.84 -13.06 -3.61
C LEU A 30 -2.08 -11.55 -3.40
N GLU A 31 -2.96 -10.97 -4.18
CA GLU A 31 -3.33 -9.56 -4.10
C GLU A 31 -4.27 -9.22 -2.94
N LYS A 32 -4.93 -10.19 -2.33
CA LYS A 32 -5.59 -10.02 -1.03
C LYS A 32 -4.61 -9.81 0.11
N GLN A 33 -3.32 -10.07 -0.14
CA GLN A 33 -2.23 -9.78 0.77
C GLN A 33 -2.38 -10.42 2.17
N PHE A 34 -3.04 -11.56 2.22
CA PHE A 34 -3.16 -12.30 3.47
C PHE A 34 -1.84 -12.95 3.84
N PRO A 35 -1.35 -12.77 5.06
CA PRO A 35 -0.09 -13.35 5.49
C PRO A 35 -0.10 -14.87 5.64
N ASP A 36 -1.24 -15.53 5.48
CA ASP A 36 -1.36 -17.00 5.50
C ASP A 36 -0.99 -17.68 4.19
N MET A 37 -0.75 -16.91 3.16
CA MET A 37 -0.29 -17.46 1.89
C MET A 37 1.21 -17.75 1.96
N ASP A 38 1.59 -18.99 1.66
CA ASP A 38 2.98 -19.34 1.39
C ASP A 38 3.41 -18.71 0.07
N VAL A 39 3.84 -17.49 0.16
CA VAL A 39 4.26 -16.72 -1.00
C VAL A 39 5.68 -17.13 -1.36
N ASN A 40 5.81 -18.09 -2.24
CA ASN A 40 7.12 -18.52 -2.75
C ASN A 40 7.52 -17.64 -3.93
N TYR A 41 8.22 -16.53 -3.62
CA TYR A 41 8.71 -15.62 -4.64
C TYR A 41 10.04 -16.10 -5.18
N ASN A 42 10.08 -16.36 -6.46
CA ASN A 42 11.35 -16.53 -7.16
C ASN A 42 11.92 -15.14 -7.57
N SER A 43 13.19 -15.12 -7.92
CA SER A 43 13.92 -13.91 -8.32
C SER A 43 13.36 -13.21 -9.57
N SER A 44 12.44 -13.84 -10.30
CA SER A 44 11.80 -13.27 -11.49
C SER A 44 10.65 -12.31 -11.18
N HIS A 45 10.12 -12.33 -9.97
CA HIS A 45 9.06 -11.42 -9.57
C HIS A 45 9.61 -10.01 -9.28
N ARG A 46 8.95 -9.01 -9.85
CA ARG A 46 9.41 -7.62 -9.78
C ARG A 46 8.84 -6.87 -8.58
N GLY A 47 9.11 -7.37 -7.38
CA GLY A 47 8.79 -6.68 -6.14
C GLY A 47 7.29 -6.44 -5.94
N TRP A 48 6.94 -5.33 -5.32
CA TRP A 48 5.60 -4.99 -4.88
C TRP A 48 4.52 -4.91 -5.97
N ARG A 49 4.88 -4.85 -7.25
CA ARG A 49 3.93 -4.74 -8.38
C ARG A 49 2.90 -5.87 -8.47
N GLN A 50 3.17 -7.00 -7.85
CA GLN A 50 2.22 -8.11 -7.79
C GLN A 50 1.12 -7.92 -6.74
N TYR A 51 1.27 -6.94 -5.87
CA TYR A 51 0.30 -6.62 -4.81
C TYR A 51 -0.53 -5.39 -5.14
N LEU A 52 -0.79 -5.13 -6.41
CA LEU A 52 -1.62 -4.02 -6.85
C LEU A 52 -3.09 -4.27 -6.55
N SER A 53 -3.81 -3.20 -6.24
CA SER A 53 -5.25 -3.25 -5.94
C SER A 53 -6.07 -3.24 -7.22
N ARG A 54 -6.01 -4.34 -7.98
CA ARG A 54 -6.61 -4.45 -9.31
C ARG A 54 -8.12 -4.27 -9.34
N SER A 55 -8.81 -4.57 -8.24
CA SER A 55 -10.24 -4.32 -8.12
C SER A 55 -10.62 -2.85 -8.27
N LEU A 56 -9.67 -1.93 -8.02
CA LEU A 56 -9.86 -0.50 -8.19
C LEU A 56 -9.56 0.01 -9.61
N HIS A 57 -8.83 -0.77 -10.42
CA HIS A 57 -8.45 -0.32 -11.75
C HIS A 57 -9.70 -0.06 -12.64
N LYS A 58 -9.69 1.06 -13.36
CA LYS A 58 -10.79 1.54 -14.24
C LYS A 58 -12.10 1.88 -13.52
N THR A 59 -12.10 1.94 -12.20
CA THR A 59 -13.31 2.28 -11.43
C THR A 59 -13.44 3.77 -11.12
N ARG A 60 -12.37 4.55 -11.29
CA ARG A 60 -12.22 5.93 -10.83
C ARG A 60 -12.30 6.07 -9.29
N LYS A 61 -12.09 4.97 -8.56
CA LYS A 61 -12.00 4.96 -7.09
C LYS A 61 -10.55 5.01 -6.65
N LEU A 62 -10.25 5.88 -5.70
CA LEU A 62 -8.93 6.03 -5.13
C LEU A 62 -8.99 5.82 -3.61
N VAL A 63 -7.97 5.18 -3.08
CA VAL A 63 -7.68 5.17 -1.64
C VAL A 63 -6.53 6.13 -1.38
N LEU A 64 -6.77 7.16 -0.58
CA LEU A 64 -5.69 8.07 -0.16
C LEU A 64 -4.97 7.49 1.04
N THR A 65 -3.66 7.31 0.92
CA THR A 65 -2.82 6.82 2.01
C THR A 65 -1.64 7.76 2.27
N TYR A 66 -1.28 7.88 3.54
CA TYR A 66 -0.20 8.77 4.00
C TYR A 66 0.73 8.00 4.92
N ASP A 67 2.03 8.02 4.59
CA ASP A 67 3.07 7.30 5.30
C ASP A 67 3.93 8.24 6.16
N ASP A 68 4.71 7.66 7.06
CA ASP A 68 5.74 8.30 7.90
C ASP A 68 5.25 9.14 9.08
N GLY A 69 3.98 9.44 9.17
CA GLY A 69 3.40 10.25 10.25
C GLY A 69 3.27 9.52 11.60
N PRO A 70 2.62 10.18 12.57
CA PRO A 70 2.05 11.51 12.47
C PRO A 70 3.09 12.63 12.61
N HIS A 71 2.97 13.69 11.80
CA HIS A 71 3.78 14.91 11.90
C HIS A 71 3.04 15.97 12.74
N PRO A 72 3.72 16.66 13.69
CA PRO A 72 3.05 17.54 14.65
C PRO A 72 2.25 18.71 14.03
N GLU A 73 2.65 19.20 12.87
CA GLU A 73 1.99 20.32 12.19
C GLU A 73 1.18 19.87 10.97
N ASN A 74 1.75 19.02 10.13
CA ASN A 74 1.17 18.68 8.85
C ASN A 74 -0.01 17.70 8.99
N THR A 75 0.09 16.69 9.84
CA THR A 75 -1.00 15.71 10.04
C THR A 75 -2.27 16.37 10.57
N PRO A 76 -2.25 17.25 11.61
CA PRO A 76 -3.44 17.97 12.05
C PRO A 76 -4.06 18.85 10.96
N ARG A 77 -3.23 19.50 10.14
CA ARG A 77 -3.71 20.29 9.00
C ARG A 77 -4.37 19.42 7.94
N LEU A 78 -3.76 18.26 7.62
CA LEU A 78 -4.34 17.29 6.69
C LEU A 78 -5.68 16.77 7.17
N LEU A 79 -5.82 16.43 8.46
CA LEU A 79 -7.08 15.99 9.04
C LEU A 79 -8.18 17.04 8.89
N ASN A 80 -7.85 18.34 9.09
CA ASN A 80 -8.81 19.43 8.84
C ASN A 80 -9.29 19.46 7.39
N ILE A 81 -8.39 19.25 6.43
CA ILE A 81 -8.72 19.19 5.00
C ILE A 81 -9.61 17.98 4.71
N LEU A 82 -9.23 16.80 5.15
CA LEU A 82 -10.03 15.58 4.94
C LEU A 82 -11.44 15.72 5.53
N LYS A 83 -11.57 16.32 6.71
CA LYS A 83 -12.85 16.65 7.34
C LYS A 83 -13.68 17.63 6.52
N LYS A 84 -13.08 18.70 6.01
CA LYS A 84 -13.72 19.72 5.13
C LYS A 84 -14.35 19.05 3.90
N TYR A 85 -13.66 18.10 3.29
CA TYR A 85 -14.13 17.39 2.09
C TYR A 85 -14.88 16.10 2.39
N LYS A 86 -15.07 15.73 3.67
CA LYS A 86 -15.74 14.50 4.13
C LYS A 86 -15.12 13.23 3.57
N VAL A 87 -13.80 13.22 3.43
CA VAL A 87 -13.00 12.11 2.89
C VAL A 87 -12.35 11.35 4.04
N LYS A 88 -12.30 10.02 3.92
CA LYS A 88 -11.55 9.14 4.82
C LYS A 88 -10.27 8.66 4.13
N ALA A 89 -9.21 8.51 4.90
CA ALA A 89 -7.90 8.10 4.43
C ALA A 89 -7.29 7.05 5.37
N THR A 90 -6.19 6.44 4.94
CA THR A 90 -5.38 5.54 5.77
C THR A 90 -4.04 6.21 6.07
N PHE A 91 -3.65 6.15 7.33
CA PHE A 91 -2.37 6.67 7.81
C PHE A 91 -1.49 5.51 8.24
N PHE A 92 -0.45 5.24 7.48
CA PHE A 92 0.58 4.27 7.82
C PHE A 92 1.64 4.96 8.67
N THR A 93 1.55 4.78 9.97
CA THR A 93 2.27 5.56 10.97
C THR A 93 3.40 4.78 11.60
N MET A 94 4.52 5.44 11.88
CA MET A 94 5.60 4.84 12.65
C MET A 94 5.19 4.62 14.10
N GLY A 95 5.42 3.42 14.64
CA GLY A 95 5.06 3.09 16.03
C GLY A 95 5.64 4.04 17.05
N SER A 96 6.89 4.48 16.87
CA SER A 96 7.55 5.47 17.73
C SER A 96 6.84 6.84 17.70
N LEU A 97 6.24 7.23 16.57
CA LEU A 97 5.52 8.50 16.45
C LEU A 97 4.07 8.40 16.96
N ILE A 98 3.43 7.22 16.85
CA ILE A 98 2.16 6.96 17.55
C ILE A 98 2.32 7.24 19.03
N LYS A 99 3.36 6.66 19.63
CA LYS A 99 3.69 6.85 21.05
C LYS A 99 4.06 8.30 21.40
N LYS A 100 4.77 8.98 20.51
CA LYS A 100 5.22 10.36 20.72
C LYS A 100 4.10 11.39 20.61
N TYR A 101 3.13 11.15 19.70
CA TYR A 101 2.04 12.10 19.40
C TYR A 101 0.65 11.46 19.59
N PRO A 102 0.33 10.93 20.79
CA PRO A 102 -0.90 10.15 21.01
C PRO A 102 -2.17 10.96 20.76
N HIS A 103 -2.14 12.27 20.98
CA HIS A 103 -3.28 13.15 20.72
C HIS A 103 -3.59 13.30 19.23
N ILE A 104 -2.58 13.30 18.35
CA ILE A 104 -2.78 13.34 16.89
C ILE A 104 -3.26 11.98 16.42
N THR A 105 -2.64 10.90 16.91
CA THR A 105 -3.05 9.53 16.61
C THR A 105 -4.50 9.28 17.01
N LYS A 106 -4.89 9.70 18.23
CA LYS A 106 -6.29 9.61 18.67
C LYS A 106 -7.23 10.36 17.72
N ARG A 107 -6.82 11.53 17.26
CA ARG A 107 -7.61 12.32 16.32
C ARG A 107 -7.79 11.62 14.97
N ILE A 108 -6.76 10.92 14.45
CA ILE A 108 -6.87 10.11 13.23
C ILE A 108 -8.01 9.10 13.38
N VAL A 109 -8.05 8.39 14.49
CA VAL A 109 -9.07 7.36 14.77
C VAL A 109 -10.45 7.95 15.01
N ASP A 110 -10.55 8.98 15.88
CA ASP A 110 -11.83 9.63 16.24
C ASP A 110 -12.51 10.25 15.01
N GLU A 111 -11.74 10.76 14.06
CA GLU A 111 -12.27 11.33 12.83
C GLU A 111 -12.60 10.24 11.78
N GLY A 112 -12.46 8.96 12.12
CA GLY A 112 -12.88 7.81 11.33
C GLY A 112 -11.92 7.45 10.18
N HIS A 113 -10.65 7.85 10.29
CA HIS A 113 -9.60 7.39 9.40
C HIS A 113 -9.04 6.04 9.88
N ILE A 114 -8.37 5.31 9.01
CA ILE A 114 -7.67 4.07 9.35
C ILE A 114 -6.27 4.43 9.84
N LEU A 115 -5.95 4.01 11.06
CA LEU A 115 -4.61 4.02 11.60
C LEU A 115 -3.94 2.67 11.31
N ALA A 116 -2.78 2.69 10.69
CA ALA A 116 -2.04 1.51 10.25
C ALA A 116 -0.56 1.61 10.64
N GLY A 117 0.15 0.49 10.64
CA GLY A 117 1.56 0.43 11.00
C GLY A 117 2.51 0.69 9.83
N HIS A 118 3.63 1.39 10.09
CA HIS A 118 4.71 1.66 9.14
C HIS A 118 6.09 1.50 9.79
N ASP A 119 6.32 0.32 10.35
CA ASP A 119 7.48 0.01 11.19
C ASP A 119 7.59 0.87 12.45
N TRP A 120 8.55 0.50 13.32
CA TRP A 120 8.79 1.25 14.55
C TRP A 120 9.50 2.59 14.31
N VAL A 121 10.54 2.59 13.43
CA VAL A 121 11.40 3.74 13.14
C VAL A 121 11.75 3.89 11.65
N HIS A 122 10.96 3.32 10.76
CA HIS A 122 11.14 3.41 9.30
C HIS A 122 12.43 2.74 8.81
N THR A 123 12.74 1.55 9.31
CA THR A 123 13.91 0.79 8.89
C THR A 123 13.69 0.15 7.51
N ASN A 124 14.76 -0.05 6.75
CA ASN A 124 14.68 -0.84 5.53
C ASN A 124 14.73 -2.33 5.88
N SER A 125 13.58 -2.99 5.89
CA SER A 125 13.45 -4.36 6.34
C SER A 125 14.20 -5.38 5.48
N ASN A 126 14.64 -5.03 4.27
CA ASN A 126 15.52 -5.89 3.48
C ASN A 126 16.91 -6.10 4.12
N SER A 127 17.30 -5.25 5.06
CA SER A 127 18.57 -5.35 5.80
C SER A 127 18.39 -5.86 7.24
N GLU A 128 17.16 -6.18 7.65
CA GLU A 128 16.87 -6.68 8.99
C GLU A 128 16.84 -8.20 9.04
N SER A 129 17.19 -8.77 10.20
CA SER A 129 16.88 -10.16 10.51
C SER A 129 15.39 -10.32 10.83
N GLU A 130 14.84 -11.51 10.65
CA GLU A 130 13.46 -11.85 11.02
C GLU A 130 13.11 -11.41 12.45
N ARG A 131 14.03 -11.65 13.42
CA ARG A 131 13.81 -11.28 14.81
C ARG A 131 13.72 -9.77 15.02
N VAL A 132 14.53 -8.98 14.33
CA VAL A 132 14.52 -7.52 14.44
C VAL A 132 13.22 -6.99 13.85
N PHE A 133 12.87 -7.45 12.65
CA PHE A 133 11.61 -7.11 12.00
C PHE A 133 10.39 -7.50 12.85
N ALA A 134 10.35 -8.75 13.37
CA ALA A 134 9.25 -9.21 14.22
C ALA A 134 9.06 -8.31 15.45
N THR A 135 10.17 -7.87 16.08
CA THR A 135 10.11 -6.98 17.24
C THR A 135 9.55 -5.60 16.88
N GLY A 136 10.02 -4.99 15.79
CA GLY A 136 9.52 -3.71 15.28
C GLY A 136 8.03 -3.77 14.90
N LEU A 137 7.66 -4.80 14.16
CA LEU A 137 6.27 -5.07 13.77
C LEU A 137 5.36 -5.23 14.99
N LYS A 138 5.75 -6.09 15.94
CA LYS A 138 4.98 -6.35 17.16
C LYS A 138 4.75 -5.08 17.98
N ASN A 139 5.80 -4.32 18.20
CA ASN A 139 5.70 -3.05 18.94
C ASN A 139 4.77 -2.07 18.23
N THR A 140 4.89 -1.94 16.92
CA THR A 140 4.04 -1.05 16.11
C THR A 140 2.58 -1.48 16.14
N VAL A 141 2.30 -2.78 15.98
CA VAL A 141 0.94 -3.34 16.05
C VAL A 141 0.31 -3.10 17.42
N LEU A 142 1.07 -3.26 18.51
CA LEU A 142 0.57 -3.02 19.87
C LEU A 142 0.21 -1.54 20.09
N GLU A 143 1.00 -0.59 19.57
CA GLU A 143 0.65 0.84 19.62
C GLU A 143 -0.62 1.14 18.80
N VAL A 144 -0.75 0.59 17.60
CA VAL A 144 -1.98 0.72 16.79
C VAL A 144 -3.18 0.15 17.54
N LYS A 145 -3.04 -1.04 18.13
CA LYS A 145 -4.12 -1.71 18.89
C LYS A 145 -4.52 -0.94 20.15
N GLY A 146 -3.64 -0.14 20.72
CA GLY A 146 -3.99 0.77 21.81
C GLY A 146 -5.11 1.76 21.47
N HIS A 147 -5.37 1.99 20.16
CA HIS A 147 -6.43 2.87 19.65
C HIS A 147 -7.65 2.14 19.10
N TYR A 148 -7.55 0.82 18.84
CA TYR A 148 -8.64 -0.03 18.35
C TYR A 148 -8.75 -1.31 19.15
N SER A 149 -9.96 -1.71 19.55
CA SER A 149 -10.18 -3.00 20.23
C SER A 149 -10.41 -4.17 19.26
N LYS A 150 -11.10 -3.96 18.16
CA LYS A 150 -11.60 -5.03 17.28
C LYS A 150 -11.39 -4.74 15.79
N ARG A 151 -10.27 -4.19 15.40
CA ARG A 151 -9.98 -4.00 13.98
C ARG A 151 -8.75 -4.79 13.59
N GLU A 152 -8.78 -5.27 12.35
CA GLU A 152 -7.61 -5.75 11.64
C GLU A 152 -6.53 -4.69 11.59
N ASN A 153 -5.28 -5.12 11.45
CA ASN A 153 -4.14 -4.24 11.41
C ASN A 153 -3.56 -4.22 10.02
N TYR A 154 -3.62 -3.07 9.37
CA TYR A 154 -2.87 -2.86 8.14
C TYR A 154 -1.45 -2.44 8.46
N TYR A 155 -0.53 -2.89 7.60
CA TYR A 155 0.89 -2.59 7.70
C TYR A 155 1.44 -2.27 6.33
N ARG A 156 2.34 -1.32 6.24
CA ARG A 156 3.09 -1.03 5.03
C ARG A 156 4.58 -1.08 5.34
N PHE A 157 5.28 -1.86 4.53
CA PHE A 157 6.74 -1.96 4.65
C PHE A 157 7.39 -0.66 4.17
N PRO A 158 8.24 -0.01 4.99
CA PRO A 158 9.06 1.10 4.53
C PRO A 158 9.81 0.75 3.25
N TYR A 159 9.85 1.67 2.29
CA TYR A 159 10.44 1.47 0.96
C TYR A 159 9.84 0.33 0.13
N GLY A 160 8.74 -0.27 0.54
CA GLY A 160 8.25 -1.53 -0.04
C GLY A 160 9.19 -2.71 0.19
N ALA A 161 9.99 -2.67 1.27
CA ALA A 161 11.06 -3.64 1.56
C ALA A 161 10.53 -4.76 2.48
N TYR A 162 10.00 -5.83 1.89
CA TYR A 162 9.35 -6.93 2.61
C TYR A 162 10.25 -8.16 2.84
N GLY A 163 11.54 -7.92 3.09
CA GLY A 163 12.50 -8.99 3.40
C GLY A 163 13.16 -9.62 2.19
N LYS A 164 13.33 -8.88 1.10
CA LYS A 164 14.04 -9.33 -0.10
C LYS A 164 15.56 -9.32 0.12
N GLY A 165 16.04 -10.21 0.97
CA GLY A 165 17.46 -10.39 1.23
C GLY A 165 17.99 -11.73 0.70
N SER A 166 19.20 -12.11 1.12
CA SER A 166 19.84 -13.38 0.81
C SER A 166 19.06 -14.63 1.27
N GLY A 167 18.10 -14.47 2.17
CA GLY A 167 17.23 -15.51 2.71
C GLY A 167 15.84 -15.59 2.06
N GLY A 168 15.52 -14.76 1.06
CA GLY A 168 14.20 -14.73 0.43
C GLY A 168 13.23 -13.75 1.11
N TYR A 169 11.93 -13.92 0.89
CA TYR A 169 10.88 -12.99 1.32
C TYR A 169 10.30 -13.33 2.70
N HIS A 170 11.17 -13.61 3.64
CA HIS A 170 10.82 -14.17 4.93
C HIS A 170 9.95 -13.26 5.81
N HIS A 171 9.95 -11.95 5.61
CA HIS A 171 9.16 -11.05 6.46
C HIS A 171 7.64 -11.19 6.30
N LEU A 172 7.17 -11.71 5.18
CA LEU A 172 5.74 -12.02 5.03
C LEU A 172 5.34 -13.19 5.94
N ASN A 173 6.18 -14.23 6.04
CA ASN A 173 5.96 -15.32 6.97
C ASN A 173 6.11 -14.85 8.43
N THR A 174 7.12 -14.03 8.71
CA THR A 174 7.30 -13.41 10.05
C THR A 174 6.07 -12.59 10.45
N MET A 175 5.45 -11.87 9.52
CA MET A 175 4.20 -11.13 9.78
C MET A 175 3.06 -12.07 10.16
N LYS A 176 2.93 -13.20 9.48
CA LYS A 176 1.96 -14.26 9.82
C LYS A 176 2.22 -14.80 11.22
N ASP A 177 3.47 -15.12 11.55
CA ASP A 177 3.83 -15.66 12.87
C ASP A 177 3.53 -14.66 13.98
N VAL A 178 3.85 -13.37 13.78
CA VAL A 178 3.50 -12.30 14.74
C VAL A 178 1.98 -12.15 14.86
N SER A 179 1.25 -12.28 13.76
CA SER A 179 -0.21 -12.24 13.80
C SER A 179 -0.78 -13.40 14.62
N GLN A 180 -0.31 -14.62 14.40
CA GLN A 180 -0.72 -15.79 15.18
C GLN A 180 -0.34 -15.64 16.66
N GLU A 181 0.85 -15.11 16.96
CA GLU A 181 1.28 -14.88 18.35
C GLU A 181 0.37 -13.87 19.08
N LEU A 182 -0.02 -12.80 18.41
CA LEU A 182 -0.77 -11.70 19.04
C LEU A 182 -2.29 -11.97 19.09
N PHE A 183 -2.84 -12.63 18.09
CA PHE A 183 -4.28 -12.72 17.86
C PHE A 183 -4.80 -14.16 17.75
N GLY A 184 -3.95 -15.14 17.54
CA GLY A 184 -4.36 -16.52 17.22
C GLY A 184 -4.95 -16.67 15.80
N GLU A 185 -4.97 -15.58 15.03
CA GLU A 185 -5.57 -15.50 13.69
C GLU A 185 -4.74 -14.58 12.78
N ASN A 186 -5.09 -14.55 11.50
CA ASN A 186 -4.45 -13.64 10.53
C ASN A 186 -5.09 -12.27 10.59
N CYS A 187 -4.57 -11.41 11.46
CA CYS A 187 -5.06 -10.07 11.73
C CYS A 187 -4.09 -8.96 11.30
N ILE A 188 -2.98 -9.29 10.65
CA ILE A 188 -2.04 -8.30 10.12
C ILE A 188 -1.98 -8.47 8.62
N ASN A 189 -2.40 -7.44 7.86
CA ASN A 189 -2.38 -7.42 6.41
C ASN A 189 -1.49 -6.29 5.91
N PHE A 190 -0.68 -6.54 4.90
CA PHE A 190 0.15 -5.49 4.31
C PHE A 190 -0.55 -4.85 3.12
N ALA A 191 -0.32 -3.56 2.93
CA ALA A 191 -0.88 -2.81 1.81
C ALA A 191 0.21 -1.98 1.11
N PHE A 192 0.46 -2.29 -0.14
CA PHE A 192 1.31 -1.47 -1.00
C PHE A 192 0.49 -0.37 -1.70
N TRP A 193 0.92 0.08 -2.86
CA TRP A 193 0.30 1.17 -3.59
C TRP A 193 0.35 0.92 -5.10
N ASP A 194 -0.62 1.49 -5.80
CA ASP A 194 -0.70 1.48 -7.26
C ASP A 194 -0.08 2.75 -7.87
N ILE A 195 -0.26 3.87 -7.18
CA ILE A 195 0.10 5.20 -7.63
C ILE A 195 1.10 5.82 -6.67
N ASP A 196 2.36 5.93 -7.10
CA ASP A 196 3.41 6.66 -6.39
C ASP A 196 3.42 8.11 -6.86
N THR A 197 3.14 9.05 -5.97
CA THR A 197 3.17 10.49 -6.26
C THR A 197 4.57 11.08 -6.25
N SER A 198 5.55 10.32 -5.73
CA SER A 198 6.93 10.77 -5.53
C SER A 198 7.05 12.09 -4.75
N ASP A 199 6.10 12.36 -3.89
CA ASP A 199 5.98 13.61 -3.11
C ASP A 199 7.15 13.83 -2.13
N TRP A 200 7.86 12.76 -1.78
CA TRP A 200 9.08 12.79 -0.96
C TRP A 200 10.29 13.41 -1.67
N VAL A 201 10.29 13.52 -3.00
CA VAL A 201 11.38 14.13 -3.77
C VAL A 201 11.40 15.65 -3.52
N SER A 202 12.55 16.18 -3.11
CA SER A 202 12.69 17.55 -2.59
C SER A 202 12.19 18.66 -3.54
N ASN A 203 12.36 18.49 -4.84
CA ASN A 203 11.91 19.45 -5.86
C ASN A 203 10.53 19.16 -6.45
N MET A 204 9.78 18.21 -5.88
CA MET A 204 8.37 17.98 -6.20
C MET A 204 7.53 19.13 -5.63
N THR A 205 6.57 19.62 -6.40
CA THR A 205 5.64 20.67 -5.98
C THR A 205 4.23 20.08 -5.77
N SER A 206 3.38 20.78 -5.04
CA SER A 206 1.97 20.38 -4.89
C SER A 206 1.26 20.22 -6.23
N ASP A 207 1.56 21.08 -7.21
CA ASP A 207 0.96 21.00 -8.54
C ASP A 207 1.45 19.78 -9.32
N ASN A 208 2.73 19.39 -9.18
CA ASN A 208 3.24 18.15 -9.77
C ASN A 208 2.56 16.91 -9.18
N ILE A 209 2.31 16.90 -7.88
CA ILE A 209 1.59 15.81 -7.19
C ILE A 209 0.15 15.72 -7.73
N VAL A 210 -0.57 16.84 -7.77
CA VAL A 210 -1.94 16.88 -8.33
C VAL A 210 -1.96 16.43 -9.79
N GLN A 211 -1.00 16.89 -10.59
CA GLN A 211 -0.89 16.50 -11.99
C GLN A 211 -0.64 14.99 -12.14
N THR A 212 0.21 14.42 -11.27
CA THR A 212 0.49 12.98 -11.26
C THR A 212 -0.77 12.18 -10.89
N LEU A 213 -1.53 12.61 -9.88
CA LEU A 213 -2.80 11.98 -9.51
C LEU A 213 -3.79 12.00 -10.68
N MET A 214 -4.00 13.17 -11.29
CA MET A 214 -4.92 13.31 -12.42
C MET A 214 -4.47 12.49 -13.63
N ALA A 215 -3.18 12.46 -13.93
CA ALA A 215 -2.65 11.66 -15.04
C ALA A 215 -2.82 10.15 -14.82
N ASN A 216 -2.79 9.67 -13.60
CA ASN A 216 -3.11 8.26 -13.28
C ASN A 216 -4.59 7.93 -13.44
N ILE A 217 -5.48 8.94 -13.41
CA ILE A 217 -6.91 8.76 -13.59
C ILE A 217 -7.32 8.95 -15.06
N GLU A 218 -6.77 9.96 -15.74
CA GLU A 218 -7.24 10.44 -17.05
C GLU A 218 -6.18 10.34 -18.17
N GLY A 219 -4.97 9.98 -17.81
CA GLY A 219 -3.83 10.05 -18.72
C GLY A 219 -3.19 11.44 -18.75
N GLY A 220 -2.04 11.55 -19.40
CA GLY A 220 -1.34 12.82 -19.52
C GLY A 220 0.05 12.81 -18.91
N THR A 221 0.58 14.00 -18.59
CA THR A 221 1.89 14.15 -17.99
C THR A 221 1.83 13.93 -16.49
N ALA A 222 2.69 13.05 -15.99
CA ALA A 222 2.92 12.78 -14.58
C ALA A 222 4.39 13.02 -14.24
N TYR A 223 4.69 12.98 -12.96
CA TYR A 223 6.06 13.10 -12.45
C TYR A 223 6.40 11.87 -11.61
N ARG A 224 7.64 11.43 -11.71
CA ARG A 224 8.21 10.36 -10.89
C ARG A 224 9.58 10.76 -10.38
N PHE A 225 10.10 10.04 -9.42
CA PHE A 225 11.49 10.20 -9.00
C PHE A 225 12.46 9.64 -10.05
N LYS A 226 13.62 10.29 -10.17
CA LYS A 226 14.76 9.83 -10.94
C LYS A 226 15.99 9.91 -10.07
N LYS A 227 16.74 8.82 -9.99
CA LYS A 227 18.02 8.78 -9.28
C LYS A 227 19.08 9.57 -10.05
N ILE A 228 19.78 10.43 -9.33
CA ILE A 228 20.91 11.22 -9.83
C ILE A 228 22.11 11.04 -8.91
N SER A 229 23.28 11.58 -9.28
CA SER A 229 24.42 11.63 -8.38
C SER A 229 24.05 12.44 -7.13
N GLY A 230 24.19 11.82 -5.96
CA GLY A 230 23.90 12.47 -4.68
C GLY A 230 22.43 12.55 -4.26
N GLY A 231 21.50 11.88 -4.96
CA GLY A 231 20.11 11.87 -4.51
C GLY A 231 19.06 11.57 -5.58
N TYR A 232 17.95 12.29 -5.48
CA TYR A 232 16.81 12.12 -6.37
C TYR A 232 16.29 13.48 -6.88
N THR A 233 15.78 13.48 -8.10
CA THR A 233 15.07 14.60 -8.70
C THR A 233 13.77 14.13 -9.35
N LYS A 234 12.85 15.04 -9.61
CA LYS A 234 11.65 14.70 -10.38
C LYS A 234 11.96 14.60 -11.88
N GLU A 235 11.27 13.70 -12.55
CA GLU A 235 11.30 13.52 -13.99
C GLU A 235 9.87 13.47 -14.54
N PRO A 236 9.51 14.29 -15.55
CA PRO A 236 8.22 14.16 -16.20
C PRO A 236 8.17 12.91 -17.08
N TYR A 237 7.02 12.26 -17.11
CA TYR A 237 6.74 11.16 -18.04
C TYR A 237 5.27 11.19 -18.46
N ARG A 238 4.92 10.46 -19.53
CA ARG A 238 3.56 10.44 -20.05
C ARG A 238 2.86 9.12 -19.75
N ILE A 239 1.72 9.21 -19.11
CA ILE A 239 0.79 8.08 -18.91
C ILE A 239 -0.16 8.06 -20.10
N ARG A 240 -0.08 7.00 -20.93
CA ARG A 240 -0.95 6.79 -22.09
C ARG A 240 -2.14 5.90 -21.76
N THR A 241 -1.95 4.97 -20.83
CA THR A 241 -2.99 4.05 -20.34
C THR A 241 -3.07 4.23 -18.82
N PRO A 242 -4.00 5.08 -18.36
CA PRO A 242 -4.16 5.33 -16.95
C PRO A 242 -4.77 4.13 -16.21
N LEU A 243 -4.41 3.96 -14.94
CA LEU A 243 -5.00 2.96 -14.06
C LEU A 243 -6.47 3.30 -13.78
N SER A 244 -6.79 4.59 -13.71
CA SER A 244 -8.12 5.14 -13.42
C SER A 244 -8.73 4.58 -12.13
N GLY A 245 -7.89 4.42 -11.11
CA GLY A 245 -8.23 3.91 -9.79
C GLY A 245 -7.02 3.26 -9.14
N GLY A 246 -7.00 3.12 -7.81
CA GLY A 246 -5.92 2.48 -7.08
C GLY A 246 -5.60 3.11 -5.74
N VAL A 247 -4.70 2.48 -5.01
CA VAL A 247 -4.15 2.99 -3.75
C VAL A 247 -3.04 3.99 -4.03
N VAL A 248 -3.13 5.16 -3.43
CA VAL A 248 -2.20 6.28 -3.63
C VAL A 248 -1.22 6.35 -2.47
N LEU A 249 0.09 6.36 -2.78
CA LEU A 249 1.16 6.63 -1.83
C LEU A 249 1.45 8.13 -1.77
N MET A 250 1.36 8.68 -0.57
CA MET A 250 1.76 10.02 -0.19
C MET A 250 2.39 10.01 1.22
N HIS A 251 2.98 11.13 1.65
CA HIS A 251 3.60 11.25 2.97
C HIS A 251 3.10 12.53 3.66
N ASP A 252 2.44 12.39 4.81
CA ASP A 252 1.85 13.53 5.53
C ASP A 252 2.88 14.40 6.26
N ILE A 253 4.13 13.98 6.27
CA ILE A 253 5.26 14.74 6.81
C ILE A 253 5.67 15.94 5.93
N HIS A 254 5.17 16.02 4.70
CA HIS A 254 5.53 17.08 3.76
C HIS A 254 4.39 18.09 3.57
N LYS A 255 4.66 19.38 3.81
CA LYS A 255 3.70 20.47 3.57
C LYS A 255 3.15 20.46 2.14
N ARG A 256 3.99 20.20 1.14
CA ARG A 256 3.57 20.13 -0.27
C ARG A 256 2.53 19.04 -0.55
N THR A 257 2.60 17.94 0.17
CA THR A 257 1.62 16.84 0.08
C THR A 257 0.27 17.27 0.65
N VAL A 258 0.28 17.94 1.80
CA VAL A 258 -0.93 18.48 2.41
C VAL A 258 -1.59 19.52 1.51
N ASP A 259 -0.79 20.43 0.92
CA ASP A 259 -1.27 21.41 -0.06
C ASP A 259 -1.82 20.73 -1.33
N ALA A 260 -1.17 19.66 -1.81
CA ALA A 260 -1.61 18.88 -2.96
C ALA A 260 -2.93 18.15 -2.68
N THR A 261 -3.10 17.60 -1.48
CA THR A 261 -4.35 16.94 -1.09
C THR A 261 -5.52 17.92 -1.17
N GLU A 262 -5.38 19.12 -0.62
CA GLU A 262 -6.46 20.13 -0.69
C GLU A 262 -6.79 20.51 -2.14
N LYS A 263 -5.77 20.80 -2.95
CA LYS A 263 -5.93 21.13 -4.38
C LYS A 263 -6.59 19.99 -5.15
N PHE A 264 -6.19 18.75 -4.89
CA PHE A 264 -6.74 17.57 -5.56
C PHE A 264 -8.21 17.37 -5.21
N LEU A 265 -8.56 17.42 -3.93
CA LEU A 265 -9.94 17.25 -3.47
C LEU A 265 -10.85 18.35 -3.99
N GLU A 266 -10.38 19.60 -4.06
CA GLU A 266 -11.16 20.68 -4.70
C GLU A 266 -11.34 20.44 -6.20
N LYS A 267 -10.28 19.96 -6.88
CA LYS A 267 -10.31 19.69 -8.32
C LYS A 267 -11.29 18.57 -8.71
N ILE A 268 -11.39 17.52 -7.89
CA ILE A 268 -12.30 16.38 -8.17
C ILE A 268 -13.72 16.60 -7.67
N LYS A 269 -13.99 17.68 -6.97
CA LYS A 269 -15.31 18.01 -6.43
C LYS A 269 -16.36 18.07 -7.55
N GLY A 270 -17.42 17.27 -7.41
CA GLY A 270 -18.46 17.17 -8.44
C GLY A 270 -18.10 16.33 -9.66
N SER A 271 -16.93 15.73 -9.70
CA SER A 271 -16.57 14.73 -10.71
C SER A 271 -17.07 13.34 -10.32
N ASN A 272 -16.85 12.36 -11.20
CA ASN A 272 -17.14 10.95 -10.94
C ASN A 272 -15.93 10.20 -10.32
N ILE A 273 -14.99 10.92 -9.72
CA ILE A 273 -13.88 10.34 -8.98
C ILE A 273 -14.32 10.20 -7.52
N GLU A 274 -14.19 9.00 -6.99
CA GLU A 274 -14.59 8.67 -5.63
C GLU A 274 -13.36 8.34 -4.77
N ILE A 275 -13.34 8.84 -3.54
CA ILE A 275 -12.36 8.45 -2.53
C ILE A 275 -13.02 7.44 -1.61
N VAL A 276 -12.46 6.23 -1.55
CA VAL A 276 -12.97 5.12 -0.74
C VAL A 276 -11.97 4.74 0.35
N PRO A 277 -12.42 4.20 1.49
CA PRO A 277 -11.51 3.72 2.53
C PRO A 277 -10.83 2.40 2.12
N LEU A 278 -9.65 2.14 2.69
CA LEU A 278 -8.84 0.95 2.37
C LEU A 278 -9.58 -0.37 2.66
N ASP A 279 -10.30 -0.43 3.77
CA ASP A 279 -11.06 -1.60 4.22
C ASP A 279 -12.31 -1.90 3.36
N SER A 280 -12.64 -1.06 2.40
CA SER A 280 -13.67 -1.32 1.38
C SER A 280 -13.13 -1.93 0.08
N VAL A 281 -11.82 -2.13 -0.01
CA VAL A 281 -11.15 -2.66 -1.20
C VAL A 281 -11.04 -4.18 -1.08
N LYS A 282 -11.46 -4.89 -2.12
CA LYS A 282 -11.53 -6.35 -2.14
C LYS A 282 -10.24 -7.05 -1.67
N GLU A 283 -9.08 -6.52 -2.06
CA GLU A 283 -7.78 -7.07 -1.72
C GLU A 283 -7.40 -6.91 -0.24
N PHE A 284 -8.12 -6.05 0.49
CA PHE A 284 -7.84 -5.74 1.89
C PHE A 284 -8.97 -6.15 2.85
N GLU A 285 -9.91 -6.97 2.40
CA GLU A 285 -10.95 -7.53 3.25
C GLU A 285 -10.40 -8.70 4.07
N PHE A 286 -10.53 -8.62 5.40
CA PHE A 286 -10.09 -9.68 6.31
C PHE A 286 -11.18 -10.75 6.60
N GLY A 287 -12.36 -10.56 6.09
CA GLY A 287 -13.47 -11.48 6.33
C GLY A 287 -13.97 -11.45 7.79
N ASN A 288 -14.02 -12.60 8.45
CA ASN A 288 -14.60 -12.77 9.80
C ASN A 288 -13.53 -12.88 10.91
N ALA A 289 -12.29 -12.45 10.67
CA ALA A 289 -11.23 -12.55 11.67
C ALA A 289 -11.58 -11.78 12.95
N ASN A 290 -11.37 -12.42 14.10
CA ASN A 290 -11.51 -11.78 15.40
C ASN A 290 -10.16 -11.21 15.84
N CYS A 291 -9.90 -9.97 15.51
CA CYS A 291 -8.62 -9.31 15.74
C CYS A 291 -8.47 -8.71 17.14
N GLU A 292 -8.92 -9.39 18.17
CA GLU A 292 -8.64 -9.05 19.56
C GLU A 292 -7.30 -9.62 20.00
N LEU A 293 -6.57 -8.86 20.81
CA LEU A 293 -5.33 -9.36 21.39
C LEU A 293 -5.65 -10.56 22.33
N LEU A 294 -4.86 -11.62 22.19
CA LEU A 294 -4.96 -12.75 23.12
C LEU A 294 -4.68 -12.25 24.54
N SER A 295 -5.55 -12.61 25.49
CA SER A 295 -5.30 -12.40 26.89
C SER A 295 -4.07 -13.23 27.29
N LYS A 296 -3.06 -12.57 27.86
CA LYS A 296 -1.89 -13.24 28.43
C LYS A 296 -2.26 -13.98 29.70
#